data_d3f479b60a258c1bfd62953219f748cf
#
_entry.id   d3f479b60a258c1bfd62953219f748cf
#
_cell.length_a   1.000
_cell.length_b   1.000
_cell.length_c   1.000
_cell.angle_alpha   90.00
_cell.angle_beta   90.00
_cell.angle_gamma   90.00
#
_symmetry.space_group_name_H-M   'P 1'
#
loop_
_entity.id
_entity.type
_entity.pdbx_description
1 polymer ?
#
loop_
_entity_poly.entity_id
_entity_poly.type
_entity_poly.pdbx_seq_one_letter_code
_entity_poly.pdbx_strand_id
1 'polypeptide(L)'
;MMTKFNSQSGFTLIEMMIVVAIIAIMSAMLAPTLFNQVNKAEKARTASDIRQIESALKFYRLDNYRYPSQAEGLEALVSAPSGASAGSWNGPYLDSLPKDAWKEPYRYSS
;
A
#
# COMPACT_ATOMS: atom_id res chain seq x y z
N MET A 1 51.23 -11.57 29.87
CA MET A 1 50.80 -11.73 29.54
C MET A 1 49.65 -11.70 29.54
N MET A 2 49.01 -11.57 29.63
CA MET A 2 47.94 -11.54 29.73
C MET A 2 47.20 -10.78 28.91
N THR A 3 47.56 -10.02 28.40
CA THR A 3 46.87 -9.18 27.54
C THR A 3 46.12 -9.86 26.48
N LYS A 4 46.47 -10.96 26.13
CA LYS A 4 45.72 -11.61 25.17
C LYS A 4 44.35 -11.91 25.64
N PHE A 5 44.14 -11.80 26.89
CA PHE A 5 42.84 -11.95 27.36
C PHE A 5 41.93 -10.97 26.81
N ASN A 6 42.38 -9.78 26.54
CA ASN A 6 41.52 -8.70 26.08
C ASN A 6 40.89 -9.00 24.74
N SER A 7 41.62 -9.64 23.88
CA SER A 7 41.06 -9.93 22.57
C SER A 7 39.99 -10.98 22.62
N GLN A 8 39.91 -11.74 23.70
CA GLN A 8 38.92 -12.77 23.81
C GLN A 8 37.77 -12.44 24.72
N SER A 9 37.87 -11.34 25.43
CA SER A 9 36.89 -10.98 26.44
C SER A 9 35.61 -10.36 25.85
N GLY A 10 35.65 -9.97 24.57
CA GLY A 10 34.51 -9.32 23.97
C GLY A 10 34.47 -7.84 24.26
N PHE A 11 33.29 -7.28 24.11
CA PHE A 11 33.11 -5.84 24.23
C PHE A 11 32.92 -5.41 25.68
N THR A 12 33.37 -4.23 25.98
CA THR A 12 33.09 -3.63 27.27
C THR A 12 31.71 -3.01 27.28
N LEU A 13 31.20 -2.74 28.47
CA LEU A 13 29.91 -2.08 28.60
C LEU A 13 29.91 -0.70 27.95
N ILE A 14 30.99 0.06 28.14
CA ILE A 14 31.07 1.40 27.58
C ILE A 14 31.12 1.36 26.05
N GLU A 15 31.79 0.37 25.48
CA GLU A 15 31.83 0.21 24.05
C GLU A 15 30.44 -0.02 23.48
N MET A 16 29.64 -0.87 24.12
CA MET A 16 28.29 -1.14 23.66
C MET A 16 27.38 0.08 23.82
N MET A 17 27.59 0.85 24.90
CA MET A 17 26.84 2.08 25.08
C MET A 17 27.14 3.10 23.99
N ILE A 18 28.38 3.22 23.57
CA ILE A 18 28.78 4.11 22.50
C ILE A 18 28.18 3.66 21.18
N VAL A 19 28.21 2.37 20.90
CA VAL A 19 27.61 1.83 19.66
C VAL A 19 26.14 2.14 19.62
N VAL A 20 25.42 1.91 20.69
CA VAL A 20 23.99 2.20 20.75
C VAL A 20 23.72 3.69 20.57
N ALA A 21 24.55 4.54 21.19
CA ALA A 21 24.41 5.98 21.05
C ALA A 21 24.58 6.44 19.60
N ILE A 22 25.58 5.89 18.90
CA ILE A 22 25.82 6.23 17.51
C ILE A 22 24.64 5.79 16.63
N ILE A 23 24.17 4.58 16.85
CA ILE A 23 23.02 4.07 16.10
C ILE A 23 21.78 4.95 16.34
N ALA A 24 21.57 5.36 17.58
CA ALA A 24 20.43 6.22 17.92
C ALA A 24 20.51 7.56 17.21
N ILE A 25 21.70 8.18 17.17
CA ILE A 25 21.89 9.46 16.49
C ILE A 25 21.68 9.32 15.00
N MET A 26 22.25 8.30 14.39
CA MET A 26 22.09 8.07 12.95
C MET A 26 20.63 7.79 12.59
N SER A 27 19.94 7.02 13.41
CA SER A 27 18.53 6.74 13.20
C SER A 27 17.68 8.00 13.29
N ALA A 28 17.97 8.88 14.23
CA ALA A 28 17.25 10.14 14.37
C ALA A 28 17.41 11.04 13.15
N MET A 29 18.56 10.98 12.48
CA MET A 29 18.79 11.76 11.27
C MET A 29 18.08 11.21 10.06
N LEU A 30 17.91 9.89 10.01
CA LEU A 30 17.30 9.23 8.86
C LEU A 30 15.78 9.11 8.94
N ALA A 31 15.22 9.08 10.15
CA ALA A 31 13.81 8.83 10.34
C ALA A 31 12.90 9.81 9.58
N PRO A 32 13.14 11.13 9.61
CA PRO A 32 12.28 12.05 8.86
C PRO A 32 12.31 11.78 7.37
N THR A 33 13.46 11.43 6.80
CA THR A 33 13.59 11.12 5.38
C THR A 33 12.81 9.86 5.03
N LEU A 34 12.88 8.83 5.89
CA LEU A 34 12.13 7.60 5.66
C LEU A 34 10.63 7.84 5.68
N PHE A 35 10.13 8.61 6.64
CA PHE A 35 8.71 8.91 6.71
C PHE A 35 8.24 9.67 5.47
N ASN A 36 9.04 10.61 4.98
CA ASN A 36 8.71 11.35 3.77
C ASN A 36 8.65 10.42 2.55
N GLN A 37 9.58 9.49 2.44
CA GLN A 37 9.58 8.54 1.33
C GLN A 37 8.38 7.60 1.37
N VAL A 38 8.02 7.13 2.56
CA VAL A 38 6.84 6.28 2.74
C VAL A 38 5.58 7.05 2.34
N ASN A 39 5.44 8.31 2.74
CA ASN A 39 4.29 9.12 2.38
C ASN A 39 4.20 9.33 0.87
N LYS A 40 5.32 9.56 0.20
CA LYS A 40 5.34 9.69 -1.25
C LYS A 40 4.93 8.40 -1.94
N ALA A 41 5.41 7.27 -1.44
CA ALA A 41 5.05 5.97 -1.99
C ALA A 41 3.56 5.69 -1.84
N GLU A 42 2.97 6.04 -0.69
CA GLU A 42 1.54 5.87 -0.45
C GLU A 42 0.72 6.73 -1.40
N LYS A 43 1.13 7.98 -1.62
CA LYS A 43 0.43 8.86 -2.55
C LYS A 43 0.50 8.34 -3.98
N ALA A 44 1.67 7.86 -4.40
CA ALA A 44 1.84 7.31 -5.74
C ALA A 44 1.00 6.05 -5.94
N ARG A 45 0.93 5.20 -4.93
CA ARG A 45 0.12 3.98 -4.97
C ARG A 45 -1.36 4.34 -5.08
N THR A 46 -1.82 5.29 -4.27
CA THR A 46 -3.22 5.73 -4.30
C THR A 46 -3.59 6.26 -5.68
N ALA A 47 -2.74 7.10 -6.27
CA ALA A 47 -2.99 7.63 -7.60
C ALA A 47 -3.06 6.52 -8.65
N SER A 48 -2.20 5.51 -8.54
CA SER A 48 -2.19 4.37 -9.43
C SER A 48 -3.46 3.54 -9.28
N ASP A 49 -3.88 3.27 -8.05
CA ASP A 49 -5.09 2.51 -7.75
C ASP A 49 -6.32 3.20 -8.33
N ILE A 50 -6.41 4.51 -8.14
CA ILE A 50 -7.56 5.28 -8.66
C ILE A 50 -7.58 5.23 -10.18
N ARG A 51 -6.44 5.33 -10.84
CA ARG A 51 -6.38 5.22 -12.30
C ARG A 51 -6.81 3.86 -12.79
N GLN A 52 -6.43 2.80 -12.09
CA GLN A 52 -6.85 1.44 -12.43
C GLN A 52 -8.36 1.30 -12.30
N ILE A 53 -8.92 1.81 -11.22
CA ILE A 53 -10.37 1.78 -10.99
C ILE A 53 -11.09 2.57 -12.07
N GLU A 54 -10.61 3.76 -12.40
CA GLU A 54 -11.21 4.58 -13.45
C GLU A 54 -11.20 3.88 -14.80
N SER A 55 -10.09 3.25 -15.15
CA SER A 55 -9.99 2.50 -16.40
C SER A 55 -10.99 1.35 -16.42
N ALA A 56 -11.07 0.62 -15.31
CA ALA A 56 -12.02 -0.48 -15.21
C ALA A 56 -13.46 -0.01 -15.32
N LEU A 57 -13.78 1.14 -14.72
CA LEU A 57 -15.12 1.73 -14.83
C LEU A 57 -15.45 2.11 -16.27
N LYS A 58 -14.48 2.61 -17.03
CA LYS A 58 -14.68 2.91 -18.43
C LYS A 58 -14.97 1.66 -19.26
N PHE A 59 -14.23 0.59 -18.99
CA PHE A 59 -14.51 -0.69 -19.67
C PHE A 59 -15.86 -1.25 -19.28
N TYR A 60 -16.24 -1.14 -18.02
CA TYR A 60 -17.56 -1.54 -17.57
C TYR A 60 -18.63 -0.78 -18.35
N ARG A 61 -18.46 0.52 -18.50
CA ARG A 61 -19.42 1.35 -19.23
C ARG A 61 -19.52 0.96 -20.70
N LEU A 62 -18.41 0.57 -21.31
CA LEU A 62 -18.43 0.14 -22.71
C LEU A 62 -19.30 -1.11 -22.91
N ASP A 63 -19.29 -2.02 -21.96
CA ASP A 63 -20.05 -3.25 -22.05
C ASP A 63 -21.50 -3.08 -21.60
N ASN A 64 -21.71 -2.25 -20.59
CA ASN A 64 -23.00 -2.15 -19.92
C ASN A 64 -23.76 -0.85 -20.21
N TYR A 65 -23.15 0.07 -20.96
CA TYR A 65 -23.70 1.37 -21.36
C TYR A 65 -23.97 2.32 -20.19
N ARG A 66 -23.51 1.99 -19.02
CA ARG A 66 -23.63 2.84 -17.84
C ARG A 66 -22.53 2.46 -16.83
N TYR A 67 -22.28 3.34 -15.89
CA TYR A 67 -21.42 3.01 -14.77
C TYR A 67 -22.20 2.18 -13.75
N PRO A 68 -21.49 1.41 -12.87
CA PRO A 68 -22.18 0.69 -11.81
C PRO A 68 -23.02 1.63 -10.95
N SER A 69 -24.16 1.16 -10.48
CA SER A 69 -24.98 1.95 -9.55
C SER A 69 -24.30 2.00 -8.18
N GLN A 70 -24.78 2.89 -7.33
CA GLN A 70 -24.26 2.99 -5.97
C GLN A 70 -24.45 1.69 -5.20
N ALA A 71 -25.55 1.01 -5.42
CA ALA A 71 -25.84 -0.27 -4.79
C ALA A 71 -24.91 -1.38 -5.29
N GLU A 72 -24.58 -1.37 -6.58
CA GLU A 72 -23.66 -2.33 -7.15
C GLU A 72 -22.22 -2.07 -6.69
N GLY A 73 -21.84 -0.81 -6.61
CA GLY A 73 -20.54 -0.39 -6.13
C GLY A 73 -19.40 -0.84 -7.01
N LEU A 74 -18.19 -0.66 -6.50
CA LEU A 74 -16.98 -1.06 -7.21
C LEU A 74 -16.82 -2.57 -7.32
N GLU A 75 -17.55 -3.33 -6.53
CA GLU A 75 -17.50 -4.79 -6.62
C GLU A 75 -18.02 -5.30 -7.97
N ALA A 76 -18.83 -4.51 -8.66
CA ALA A 76 -19.26 -4.85 -10.01
C ALA A 76 -18.10 -4.92 -11.00
N LEU A 77 -16.95 -4.38 -10.68
CA LEU A 77 -15.75 -4.50 -11.50
C LEU A 77 -15.05 -5.84 -11.36
N VAL A 78 -15.28 -6.51 -10.24
CA VAL A 78 -14.61 -7.78 -9.91
C VAL A 78 -15.53 -8.97 -10.16
N SER A 79 -16.80 -8.84 -9.83
CA SER A 79 -17.77 -9.92 -9.98
C SER A 79 -19.06 -9.39 -10.59
N ALA A 80 -19.78 -10.26 -11.28
CA ALA A 80 -21.00 -9.86 -11.93
C ALA A 80 -22.05 -9.43 -10.90
N PRO A 81 -22.67 -8.25 -11.08
CA PRO A 81 -23.77 -7.85 -10.22
C PRO A 81 -24.99 -8.74 -10.47
N SER A 82 -25.89 -8.76 -9.52
CA SER A 82 -27.14 -9.48 -9.68
C SER A 82 -28.14 -8.66 -10.48
N GLY A 83 -29.14 -9.30 -11.05
CA GLY A 83 -30.23 -8.63 -11.72
C GLY A 83 -29.99 -8.34 -13.19
N ALA A 84 -30.56 -7.25 -13.68
CA ALA A 84 -30.58 -6.95 -15.11
C ALA A 84 -29.20 -6.69 -15.70
N SER A 85 -28.28 -6.23 -14.91
CA SER A 85 -26.91 -5.92 -15.38
C SER A 85 -26.08 -7.16 -15.64
N ALA A 86 -26.47 -8.31 -15.10
CA ALA A 86 -25.64 -9.52 -15.16
C ALA A 86 -25.47 -10.01 -16.61
N GLY A 87 -26.46 -9.79 -17.47
CA GLY A 87 -26.43 -10.32 -18.83
C GLY A 87 -25.41 -9.62 -19.74
N SER A 88 -25.13 -8.36 -19.50
CA SER A 88 -24.17 -7.61 -20.31
C SER A 88 -22.79 -7.52 -19.65
N TRP A 89 -22.65 -8.03 -18.43
CA TRP A 89 -21.38 -7.99 -17.75
C TRP A 89 -20.39 -8.96 -18.39
N ASN A 90 -19.26 -8.47 -18.77
CA ASN A 90 -18.24 -9.24 -19.48
C ASN A 90 -16.86 -9.05 -18.85
N GLY A 91 -16.83 -9.04 -17.52
CA GLY A 91 -15.57 -8.93 -16.79
C GLY A 91 -14.99 -10.27 -16.41
N PRO A 92 -14.08 -10.29 -15.44
CA PRO A 92 -13.79 -9.17 -14.53
C PRO A 92 -13.01 -8.05 -15.19
N TYR A 93 -13.27 -6.85 -14.74
CA TYR A 93 -12.57 -5.64 -15.21
C TYR A 93 -11.38 -5.30 -14.33
N LEU A 94 -11.37 -5.82 -13.11
CA LEU A 94 -10.26 -5.79 -12.19
C LEU A 94 -10.13 -7.18 -11.57
N ASP A 95 -8.90 -7.59 -11.28
CA ASP A 95 -8.67 -8.87 -10.61
C ASP A 95 -9.14 -8.82 -9.16
N SER A 96 -8.92 -7.69 -8.51
CA SER A 96 -9.36 -7.46 -7.14
C SER A 96 -9.43 -5.95 -6.90
N LEU A 97 -10.23 -5.56 -5.91
CA LEU A 97 -10.32 -4.14 -5.55
C LEU A 97 -9.13 -3.78 -4.66
N PRO A 98 -8.34 -2.76 -5.06
CA PRO A 98 -7.29 -2.27 -4.18
C PRO A 98 -7.90 -1.58 -2.97
N LYS A 99 -7.12 -1.53 -1.89
CA LYS A 99 -7.51 -0.84 -0.67
C LYS A 99 -6.61 0.38 -0.47
N ASP A 100 -7.12 1.37 0.24
CA ASP A 100 -6.37 2.57 0.51
C ASP A 100 -5.23 2.30 1.51
N ALA A 101 -4.52 3.36 1.89
CA ALA A 101 -3.36 3.26 2.78
C ALA A 101 -3.73 2.72 4.17
N TRP A 102 -4.98 2.86 4.57
CA TRP A 102 -5.47 2.34 5.85
C TRP A 102 -6.18 1.00 5.70
N LYS A 103 -6.03 0.35 4.54
CA LYS A 103 -6.64 -0.95 4.21
C LYS A 103 -8.16 -0.89 4.21
N GLU A 104 -8.71 0.29 3.92
CA GLU A 104 -10.14 0.49 3.77
C GLU A 104 -10.51 0.51 2.29
N PRO A 105 -11.70 0.05 1.92
CA PRO A 105 -12.13 0.12 0.53
C PRO A 105 -12.25 1.57 0.07
N TYR A 106 -11.95 1.81 -1.20
CA TYR A 106 -12.18 3.13 -1.78
C TYR A 106 -13.66 3.42 -1.86
N ARG A 107 -14.04 4.65 -1.63
CA ARG A 107 -15.43 5.07 -1.71
C ARG A 107 -15.83 5.28 -3.16
N TYR A 108 -17.04 4.89 -3.48
CA TYR A 108 -17.58 5.03 -4.81
C TYR A 108 -18.91 5.79 -4.76
N SER A 109 -19.06 6.72 -5.69
CA SER A 109 -20.30 7.50 -5.83
C SER A 109 -20.62 7.57 -7.31
N SER A 110 -21.77 7.07 -7.66
CA SER A 110 -22.21 7.09 -9.05
C SER A 110 -22.87 8.41 -9.44
#